data_476040d8edc223d8494d4aa9dec2f535
#
_entry.id   476040d8edc223d8494d4aa9dec2f535
#
_cell.length_a   1.000
_cell.length_b   1.000
_cell.length_c   1.000
_cell.angle_alpha   90.00
_cell.angle_beta   90.00
_cell.angle_gamma   90.00
#
_symmetry.space_group_name_H-M   'P 1'
#
loop_
_entity.id
_entity.type
_entity.pdbx_description
1 polymer ?
#
loop_
_entity_poly.entity_id
_entity_poly.type
_entity_poly.pdbx_seq_one_letter_code
_entity_poly.pdbx_strand_id
1 'polypeptide(L)'
;RGIGAATVLEFARAGYDVAFTWNSREDAALDVVQQAQALNPGGRFVALHADVSDSAQVNAAVQETLQQFGSLQALMCCAGIAQQKLFTDLTDEDWHRMMGVDLDGVFYACRAVLPGMIRQKYGRILLVSSMWGQTGGSCEVHYSAAKAGVIGLTKALAKEEGPSGITVNCVAPGVIETDMMASFTAEDKAALAEETPVERLGTPEEVARTLVFLAGRGAGFITGQVLGVNGGIVI
;
A
#
# COMPACT_ATOMS: atom_id res chain seq x y z
N ARG A 1 0.56 8.08 7.92
CA ARG A 1 -0.40 7.52 8.88
C ARG A 1 -0.79 6.07 8.51
N GLY A 2 -1.45 5.37 9.45
CA GLY A 2 -2.00 4.03 9.23
C GLY A 2 -0.97 3.01 8.70
N ILE A 3 -1.42 2.15 7.78
CA ILE A 3 -0.58 1.08 7.20
C ILE A 3 0.70 1.65 6.57
N GLY A 4 0.64 2.80 5.89
CA GLY A 4 1.82 3.40 5.25
C GLY A 4 2.90 3.79 6.26
N ALA A 5 2.53 4.44 7.36
CA ALA A 5 3.46 4.81 8.42
C ALA A 5 4.06 3.57 9.11
N ALA A 6 3.22 2.59 9.49
CA ALA A 6 3.69 1.33 10.04
C ALA A 6 4.65 0.60 9.09
N THR A 7 4.38 0.65 7.78
CA THR A 7 5.27 0.08 6.76
C THR A 7 6.64 0.74 6.79
N VAL A 8 6.73 2.08 6.81
CA VAL A 8 8.01 2.79 6.91
C VAL A 8 8.78 2.35 8.15
N LEU A 9 8.12 2.25 9.30
CA LEU A 9 8.75 1.89 10.57
C LEU A 9 9.23 0.42 10.59
N GLU A 10 8.44 -0.51 10.05
CA GLU A 10 8.84 -1.93 9.98
C GLU A 10 10.00 -2.14 8.98
N PHE A 11 10.02 -1.41 7.85
CA PHE A 11 11.17 -1.41 6.94
C PHE A 11 12.43 -0.80 7.58
N ALA A 12 12.29 0.26 8.36
CA ALA A 12 13.39 0.83 9.14
C ALA A 12 13.96 -0.18 10.14
N ARG A 13 13.12 -0.91 10.89
CA ARG A 13 13.55 -1.99 11.80
C ARG A 13 14.25 -3.12 11.06
N ALA A 14 13.85 -3.39 9.83
CA ALA A 14 14.47 -4.41 8.98
C ALA A 14 15.78 -3.94 8.30
N GLY A 15 16.24 -2.71 8.57
CA GLY A 15 17.51 -2.18 8.09
C GLY A 15 17.46 -1.56 6.69
N TYR A 16 16.27 -1.26 6.16
CA TYR A 16 16.14 -0.59 4.86
C TYR A 16 16.30 0.93 4.98
N ASP A 17 16.84 1.54 3.93
CA ASP A 17 16.66 2.95 3.60
C ASP A 17 15.26 3.13 3.00
N VAL A 18 14.52 4.16 3.38
CA VAL A 18 13.13 4.34 2.94
C VAL A 18 12.87 5.77 2.49
N ALA A 19 12.42 5.95 1.24
CA ALA A 19 11.74 7.15 0.80
C ALA A 19 10.23 6.89 0.75
N PHE A 20 9.43 7.83 1.22
CA PHE A 20 7.98 7.70 1.19
C PHE A 20 7.30 9.01 0.84
N THR A 21 6.12 8.92 0.23
CA THR A 21 5.33 10.09 -0.15
C THR A 21 4.31 10.45 0.91
N TRP A 22 4.02 11.75 1.02
CA TRP A 22 2.91 12.31 1.79
C TRP A 22 2.19 13.38 0.95
N ASN A 23 0.90 13.61 1.22
CA ASN A 23 0.12 14.60 0.46
C ASN A 23 -0.32 15.79 1.34
N SER A 24 -0.99 15.55 2.47
CA SER A 24 -1.68 16.62 3.24
C SER A 24 -1.13 16.86 4.64
N ARG A 25 -0.35 15.95 5.20
CA ARG A 25 0.11 15.98 6.59
C ARG A 25 1.63 15.91 6.68
N GLU A 26 2.27 17.06 6.46
CA GLU A 26 3.74 17.18 6.58
C GLU A 26 4.23 16.87 7.99
N ASP A 27 3.52 17.39 9.00
CA ASP A 27 3.81 17.15 10.41
C ASP A 27 3.91 15.65 10.74
N ALA A 28 2.92 14.88 10.30
CA ALA A 28 2.90 13.43 10.50
C ALA A 28 3.99 12.71 9.70
N ALA A 29 4.35 13.21 8.52
CA ALA A 29 5.44 12.64 7.74
C ALA A 29 6.80 12.86 8.40
N LEU A 30 7.05 14.06 8.94
CA LEU A 30 8.28 14.37 9.68
C LEU A 30 8.40 13.55 10.98
N ASP A 31 7.29 13.33 11.67
CA ASP A 31 7.26 12.46 12.85
C ASP A 31 7.65 11.01 12.49
N VAL A 32 7.13 10.47 11.38
CA VAL A 32 7.51 9.14 10.88
C VAL A 32 9.01 9.07 10.55
N VAL A 33 9.59 10.13 9.95
CA VAL A 33 11.05 10.19 9.71
C VAL A 33 11.84 10.11 11.02
N GLN A 34 11.43 10.87 12.03
CA GLN A 34 12.10 10.86 13.35
C GLN A 34 12.03 9.49 14.02
N GLN A 35 10.86 8.85 14.00
CA GLN A 35 10.67 7.51 14.55
C GLN A 35 11.51 6.47 13.79
N ALA A 36 11.51 6.51 12.46
CA ALA A 36 12.31 5.62 11.63
C ALA A 36 13.82 5.79 11.89
N GLN A 37 14.28 7.04 12.04
CA GLN A 37 15.68 7.34 12.37
C GLN A 37 16.07 6.83 13.77
N ALA A 38 15.15 6.87 14.74
CA ALA A 38 15.38 6.29 16.07
C ALA A 38 15.48 4.76 16.02
N LEU A 39 14.71 4.11 15.16
CA LEU A 39 14.71 2.65 14.98
C LEU A 39 15.96 2.15 14.23
N ASN A 40 16.45 2.91 13.27
CA ASN A 40 17.65 2.61 12.48
C ASN A 40 18.49 3.87 12.30
N PRO A 41 19.36 4.20 13.28
CA PRO A 41 20.17 5.43 13.26
C PRO A 41 21.11 5.56 12.05
N GLY A 42 21.51 4.43 11.44
CA GLY A 42 22.35 4.41 10.24
C GLY A 42 21.59 4.47 8.91
N GLY A 43 20.26 4.34 8.95
CA GLY A 43 19.41 4.37 7.75
C GLY A 43 19.14 5.78 7.25
N ARG A 44 18.69 5.86 5.99
CA ARG A 44 18.27 7.11 5.35
C ARG A 44 16.74 7.09 5.19
N PHE A 45 16.07 8.14 5.68
CA PHE A 45 14.61 8.26 5.64
C PHE A 45 14.24 9.61 5.05
N VAL A 46 13.48 9.59 3.95
CA VAL A 46 13.12 10.78 3.18
C VAL A 46 11.61 10.84 2.98
N ALA A 47 11.00 11.94 3.38
CA ALA A 47 9.60 12.24 3.14
C ALA A 47 9.46 13.20 1.95
N LEU A 48 8.75 12.79 0.91
CA LEU A 48 8.57 13.55 -0.33
C LEU A 48 7.11 13.96 -0.47
N HIS A 49 6.85 15.24 -0.77
CA HIS A 49 5.49 15.67 -1.04
C HIS A 49 5.05 15.20 -2.44
N ALA A 50 3.96 14.45 -2.51
CA ALA A 50 3.36 14.05 -3.78
C ALA A 50 1.90 13.62 -3.60
N ASP A 51 1.02 14.11 -4.47
CA ASP A 51 -0.30 13.53 -4.71
C ASP A 51 -0.12 12.33 -5.66
N VAL A 52 -0.47 11.14 -5.19
CA VAL A 52 -0.31 9.92 -5.97
C VAL A 52 -1.24 9.85 -7.18
N SER A 53 -2.33 10.62 -7.20
CA SER A 53 -3.21 10.75 -8.36
C SER A 53 -2.62 11.59 -9.49
N ASP A 54 -1.51 12.28 -9.24
CA ASP A 54 -0.77 13.05 -10.23
C ASP A 54 0.48 12.31 -10.70
N SER A 55 0.44 11.85 -11.95
CA SER A 55 1.55 11.11 -12.57
C SER A 55 2.87 11.90 -12.59
N ALA A 56 2.85 13.23 -12.73
CA ALA A 56 4.06 14.02 -12.77
C ALA A 56 4.72 14.08 -11.37
N GLN A 57 3.92 14.24 -10.32
CA GLN A 57 4.42 14.25 -8.95
C GLN A 57 4.97 12.87 -8.54
N VAL A 58 4.29 11.77 -8.92
CA VAL A 58 4.80 10.41 -8.68
C VAL A 58 6.15 10.19 -9.38
N ASN A 59 6.25 10.60 -10.66
CA ASN A 59 7.51 10.48 -11.39
C ASN A 59 8.63 11.32 -10.73
N ALA A 60 8.34 12.55 -10.31
CA ALA A 60 9.30 13.40 -9.62
C ALA A 60 9.79 12.76 -8.30
N ALA A 61 8.88 12.21 -7.48
CA ALA A 61 9.23 11.53 -6.25
C ALA A 61 10.13 10.30 -6.48
N VAL A 62 9.85 9.50 -7.52
CA VAL A 62 10.69 8.35 -7.89
C VAL A 62 12.08 8.81 -8.36
N GLN A 63 12.15 9.87 -9.19
CA GLN A 63 13.45 10.41 -9.64
C GLN A 63 14.28 10.97 -8.48
N GLU A 64 13.66 11.72 -7.58
CA GLU A 64 14.30 12.21 -6.36
C GLU A 64 14.85 11.07 -5.50
N THR A 65 14.05 10.02 -5.30
CA THR A 65 14.49 8.81 -4.57
C THR A 65 15.70 8.16 -5.25
N LEU A 66 15.69 8.02 -6.57
CA LEU A 66 16.81 7.47 -7.32
C LEU A 66 18.08 8.33 -7.24
N GLN A 67 17.94 9.66 -7.22
CA GLN A 67 19.06 10.58 -7.04
C GLN A 67 19.70 10.43 -5.64
N GLN A 68 18.87 10.25 -4.62
CA GLN A 68 19.36 10.14 -3.23
C GLN A 68 19.89 8.74 -2.90
N PHE A 69 19.27 7.68 -3.39
CA PHE A 69 19.58 6.30 -3.00
C PHE A 69 20.36 5.52 -4.06
N GLY A 70 20.38 6.01 -5.30
CA GLY A 70 21.06 5.36 -6.43
C GLY A 70 20.25 4.24 -7.09
N SER A 71 19.45 3.51 -6.32
CA SER A 71 18.63 2.41 -6.82
C SER A 71 17.39 2.18 -5.96
N LEU A 72 16.38 1.52 -6.52
CA LEU A 72 15.16 1.09 -5.81
C LEU A 72 15.03 -0.43 -5.90
N GLN A 73 15.02 -1.11 -4.77
CA GLN A 73 14.85 -2.56 -4.69
C GLN A 73 13.39 -2.97 -4.45
N ALA A 74 12.62 -2.11 -3.77
CA ALA A 74 11.23 -2.42 -3.44
C ALA A 74 10.34 -1.17 -3.59
N LEU A 75 9.11 -1.39 -4.06
CA LEU A 75 8.03 -0.41 -4.12
C LEU A 75 6.86 -0.92 -3.28
N MET A 76 6.31 -0.08 -2.41
CA MET A 76 5.06 -0.33 -1.69
C MET A 76 4.04 0.76 -2.01
N CYS A 77 2.87 0.35 -2.51
CA CYS A 77 1.75 1.26 -2.78
C CYS A 77 0.72 1.12 -1.66
N CYS A 78 0.84 1.97 -0.62
CA CYS A 78 -0.05 1.99 0.55
C CYS A 78 -1.04 3.16 0.54
N ALA A 79 -0.87 4.16 -0.32
CA ALA A 79 -1.78 5.29 -0.42
C ALA A 79 -3.17 4.82 -0.86
N GLY A 80 -4.19 5.36 -0.23
CA GLY A 80 -5.58 5.05 -0.56
C GLY A 80 -6.54 5.91 0.25
N ILE A 81 -7.74 6.05 -0.28
CA ILE A 81 -8.89 6.70 0.35
C ILE A 81 -10.04 5.71 0.43
N ALA A 82 -11.00 5.97 1.28
CA ALA A 82 -12.25 5.23 1.37
C ALA A 82 -13.42 6.20 1.44
N GLN A 83 -14.56 5.81 0.90
CA GLN A 83 -15.80 6.57 0.98
C GLN A 83 -16.96 5.60 0.98
N GLN A 84 -17.87 5.75 1.94
CA GLN A 84 -19.14 5.02 1.97
C GLN A 84 -20.21 5.89 1.36
N LYS A 85 -20.82 5.42 0.27
CA LYS A 85 -21.90 6.11 -0.46
C LYS A 85 -22.73 5.13 -1.27
N LEU A 86 -24.05 5.30 -1.31
CA LEU A 86 -24.91 4.48 -2.18
C LEU A 86 -24.50 4.68 -3.65
N PHE A 87 -24.57 3.63 -4.43
CA PHE A 87 -24.16 3.67 -5.85
C PHE A 87 -24.92 4.74 -6.64
N THR A 88 -26.20 4.90 -6.38
CA THR A 88 -27.06 5.91 -7.02
C THR A 88 -26.67 7.35 -6.69
N ASP A 89 -25.96 7.57 -5.60
CA ASP A 89 -25.57 8.89 -5.11
C ASP A 89 -24.11 9.23 -5.45
N LEU A 90 -23.35 8.27 -6.00
CA LEU A 90 -21.98 8.51 -6.46
C LEU A 90 -21.98 9.50 -7.61
N THR A 91 -21.14 10.51 -7.52
CA THR A 91 -20.87 11.43 -8.63
C THR A 91 -19.68 10.96 -9.46
N ASP A 92 -19.53 11.51 -10.67
CA ASP A 92 -18.36 11.25 -11.51
C ASP A 92 -17.07 11.71 -10.81
N GLU A 93 -17.11 12.78 -10.01
CA GLU A 93 -15.98 13.25 -9.22
C GLU A 93 -15.59 12.27 -8.12
N ASP A 94 -16.57 11.68 -7.40
CA ASP A 94 -16.32 10.63 -6.40
C ASP A 94 -15.60 9.45 -7.06
N TRP A 95 -16.12 9.01 -8.20
CA TRP A 95 -15.54 7.91 -8.98
C TRP A 95 -14.11 8.22 -9.43
N HIS A 96 -13.90 9.33 -10.13
CA HIS A 96 -12.59 9.70 -10.66
C HIS A 96 -11.55 9.91 -9.55
N ARG A 97 -11.95 10.52 -8.43
CA ARG A 97 -11.07 10.70 -7.28
C ARG A 97 -10.64 9.35 -6.69
N MET A 98 -11.59 8.42 -6.51
CA MET A 98 -11.30 7.09 -6.00
C MET A 98 -10.37 6.33 -6.92
N MET A 99 -10.68 6.27 -8.22
CA MET A 99 -9.85 5.59 -9.21
C MET A 99 -8.46 6.24 -9.33
N GLY A 100 -8.39 7.57 -9.32
CA GLY A 100 -7.13 8.32 -9.40
C GLY A 100 -6.16 7.99 -8.27
N VAL A 101 -6.66 7.93 -7.03
CA VAL A 101 -5.79 7.63 -5.87
C VAL A 101 -5.52 6.14 -5.75
N ASP A 102 -6.58 5.30 -5.78
CA ASP A 102 -6.50 3.90 -5.35
C ASP A 102 -6.11 2.92 -6.47
N LEU A 103 -6.12 3.37 -7.74
CA LEU A 103 -5.71 2.55 -8.89
C LEU A 103 -4.69 3.25 -9.79
N ASP A 104 -4.98 4.47 -10.28
CA ASP A 104 -4.07 5.15 -11.22
C ASP A 104 -2.74 5.48 -10.54
N GLY A 105 -2.76 5.89 -9.26
CA GLY A 105 -1.55 6.12 -8.46
C GLY A 105 -0.66 4.88 -8.34
N VAL A 106 -1.27 3.70 -8.19
CA VAL A 106 -0.55 2.42 -8.19
C VAL A 106 0.10 2.16 -9.55
N PHE A 107 -0.64 2.38 -10.64
CA PHE A 107 -0.12 2.25 -11.99
C PHE A 107 1.05 3.22 -12.25
N TYR A 108 0.92 4.49 -11.86
CA TYR A 108 1.99 5.49 -12.06
C TYR A 108 3.26 5.10 -11.32
N ALA A 109 3.15 4.67 -10.07
CA ALA A 109 4.29 4.24 -9.26
C ALA A 109 4.98 3.01 -9.85
N CYS A 110 4.23 1.98 -10.22
CA CYS A 110 4.78 0.78 -10.86
C CYS A 110 5.52 1.14 -12.16
N ARG A 111 4.88 1.91 -13.05
CA ARG A 111 5.47 2.34 -14.32
C ARG A 111 6.76 3.14 -14.13
N ALA A 112 6.83 3.97 -13.10
CA ALA A 112 8.00 4.82 -12.82
C ALA A 112 9.21 4.02 -12.33
N VAL A 113 9.02 2.96 -11.52
CA VAL A 113 10.13 2.18 -10.95
C VAL A 113 10.61 1.04 -11.86
N LEU A 114 9.71 0.45 -12.66
CA LEU A 114 9.99 -0.73 -13.47
C LEU A 114 11.23 -0.62 -14.38
N PRO A 115 11.48 0.47 -15.12
CA PRO A 115 12.68 0.55 -15.95
C PRO A 115 13.99 0.39 -15.17
N GLY A 116 14.03 0.87 -13.93
CA GLY A 116 15.15 0.69 -13.02
C GLY A 116 15.30 -0.75 -12.55
N MET A 117 14.21 -1.35 -12.09
CA MET A 117 14.17 -2.73 -11.59
C MET A 117 14.50 -3.74 -12.71
N ILE A 118 14.03 -3.55 -13.93
CA ILE A 118 14.34 -4.38 -15.11
C ILE A 118 15.84 -4.35 -15.39
N ARG A 119 16.47 -3.18 -15.40
CA ARG A 119 17.92 -3.06 -15.60
C ARG A 119 18.73 -3.75 -14.50
N GLN A 120 18.25 -3.71 -13.26
CA GLN A 120 18.89 -4.37 -12.10
C GLN A 120 18.68 -5.89 -12.08
N LYS A 121 17.75 -6.41 -12.88
CA LYS A 121 17.28 -7.81 -12.79
C LYS A 121 16.81 -8.18 -11.39
N TYR A 122 16.24 -7.24 -10.68
CA TYR A 122 15.73 -7.40 -9.32
C TYR A 122 14.70 -6.33 -8.99
N GLY A 123 13.59 -6.73 -8.41
CA GLY A 123 12.57 -5.83 -7.87
C GLY A 123 11.55 -6.56 -7.00
N ARG A 124 10.95 -5.82 -6.09
CA ARG A 124 9.82 -6.25 -5.24
C ARG A 124 8.74 -5.19 -5.32
N ILE A 125 7.61 -5.52 -5.90
CA ILE A 125 6.44 -4.63 -5.99
C ILE A 125 5.35 -5.20 -5.10
N LEU A 126 4.94 -4.42 -4.11
CA LEU A 126 4.01 -4.81 -3.06
C LEU A 126 2.86 -3.81 -3.04
N LEU A 127 1.69 -4.30 -3.39
CA LEU A 127 0.50 -3.47 -3.55
C LEU A 127 -0.47 -3.72 -2.40
N VAL A 128 -1.19 -2.69 -1.98
CA VAL A 128 -2.22 -2.80 -0.94
C VAL A 128 -3.59 -2.69 -1.58
N SER A 129 -4.27 -3.83 -1.66
CA SER A 129 -5.69 -3.92 -2.02
C SER A 129 -6.57 -3.84 -0.76
N SER A 130 -7.58 -4.64 -0.68
CA SER A 130 -8.54 -4.77 0.42
C SER A 130 -9.28 -6.11 0.31
N MET A 131 -9.86 -6.58 1.40
CA MET A 131 -10.87 -7.64 1.35
C MET A 131 -12.01 -7.28 0.39
N TRP A 132 -12.39 -6.00 0.30
CA TRP A 132 -13.42 -5.53 -0.65
C TRP A 132 -12.97 -5.56 -2.11
N GLY A 133 -11.69 -5.62 -2.39
CA GLY A 133 -11.17 -5.92 -3.73
C GLY A 133 -11.36 -7.38 -4.12
N GLN A 134 -11.54 -8.29 -3.16
CA GLN A 134 -11.78 -9.71 -3.37
C GLN A 134 -13.28 -10.05 -3.46
N THR A 135 -14.10 -9.46 -2.58
CA THR A 135 -15.52 -9.84 -2.41
C THR A 135 -16.49 -8.74 -2.79
N GLY A 136 -16.05 -7.49 -2.87
CA GLY A 136 -16.91 -6.31 -2.96
C GLY A 136 -17.50 -5.91 -1.60
N GLY A 137 -17.67 -4.61 -1.38
CA GLY A 137 -18.31 -4.02 -0.19
C GLY A 137 -19.55 -3.23 -0.57
N SER A 138 -20.66 -3.42 0.15
CA SER A 138 -21.86 -2.60 0.02
C SER A 138 -21.54 -1.14 0.37
N CYS A 139 -22.11 -0.19 -0.36
CA CYS A 139 -21.82 1.25 -0.24
C CYS A 139 -20.37 1.66 -0.54
N GLU A 140 -19.51 0.74 -1.00
CA GLU A 140 -18.11 0.97 -1.36
C GLU A 140 -17.79 0.48 -2.78
N VAL A 141 -18.70 0.64 -3.72
CA VAL A 141 -18.60 0.06 -5.08
C VAL A 141 -17.38 0.59 -5.83
N HIS A 142 -17.12 1.89 -5.81
CA HIS A 142 -15.96 2.50 -6.46
C HIS A 142 -14.64 2.10 -5.80
N TYR A 143 -14.60 2.02 -4.47
CA TYR A 143 -13.45 1.50 -3.72
C TYR A 143 -13.18 0.02 -4.05
N SER A 144 -14.22 -0.81 -4.03
CA SER A 144 -14.13 -2.22 -4.40
C SER A 144 -13.61 -2.40 -5.83
N ALA A 145 -14.11 -1.60 -6.79
CA ALA A 145 -13.66 -1.62 -8.17
C ALA A 145 -12.17 -1.26 -8.31
N ALA A 146 -11.72 -0.18 -7.64
CA ALA A 146 -10.32 0.22 -7.64
C ALA A 146 -9.42 -0.87 -7.02
N LYS A 147 -9.80 -1.42 -5.87
CA LYS A 147 -9.02 -2.46 -5.17
C LYS A 147 -9.02 -3.81 -5.91
N ALA A 148 -10.10 -4.15 -6.61
CA ALA A 148 -10.12 -5.28 -7.55
C ALA A 148 -9.20 -5.03 -8.75
N GLY A 149 -9.15 -3.80 -9.26
CA GLY A 149 -8.19 -3.38 -10.30
C GLY A 149 -6.74 -3.59 -9.88
N VAL A 150 -6.38 -3.27 -8.63
CA VAL A 150 -5.04 -3.54 -8.05
C VAL A 150 -4.72 -5.05 -8.06
N ILE A 151 -5.69 -5.92 -7.75
CA ILE A 151 -5.51 -7.37 -7.80
C ILE A 151 -5.24 -7.83 -9.25
N GLY A 152 -6.00 -7.32 -10.22
CA GLY A 152 -5.80 -7.59 -11.64
C GLY A 152 -4.41 -7.16 -12.12
N LEU A 153 -4.00 -5.93 -11.79
CA LEU A 153 -2.68 -5.37 -12.08
C LEU A 153 -1.57 -6.24 -11.47
N THR A 154 -1.69 -6.64 -10.20
CA THR A 154 -0.74 -7.53 -9.53
C THR A 154 -0.49 -8.80 -10.33
N LYS A 155 -1.56 -9.49 -10.71
CA LYS A 155 -1.48 -10.78 -11.43
C LYS A 155 -0.90 -10.65 -12.83
N ALA A 156 -1.27 -9.60 -13.55
CA ALA A 156 -0.77 -9.34 -14.90
C ALA A 156 0.73 -8.99 -14.88
N LEU A 157 1.09 -8.02 -14.05
CA LEU A 157 2.46 -7.52 -13.93
C LEU A 157 3.43 -8.59 -13.39
N ALA A 158 2.98 -9.46 -12.48
CA ALA A 158 3.77 -10.58 -12.01
C ALA A 158 4.18 -11.55 -13.13
N LYS A 159 3.29 -11.79 -14.10
CA LYS A 159 3.57 -12.64 -15.28
C LYS A 159 4.52 -11.95 -16.25
N GLU A 160 4.31 -10.66 -16.47
CA GLU A 160 5.09 -9.87 -17.41
C GLU A 160 6.53 -9.67 -16.93
N GLU A 161 6.72 -9.35 -15.64
CA GLU A 161 8.00 -8.96 -15.08
C GLU A 161 8.78 -10.10 -14.38
N GLY A 162 8.16 -11.28 -14.22
CA GLY A 162 8.84 -12.47 -13.69
C GLY A 162 10.18 -12.78 -14.38
N PRO A 163 10.27 -12.78 -15.73
CA PRO A 163 11.53 -12.98 -16.46
C PRO A 163 12.60 -11.91 -16.17
N SER A 164 12.19 -10.76 -15.67
CA SER A 164 13.09 -9.66 -15.25
C SER A 164 13.62 -9.82 -13.80
N GLY A 165 13.25 -10.91 -13.10
CA GLY A 165 13.62 -11.13 -11.69
C GLY A 165 12.83 -10.28 -10.68
N ILE A 166 11.67 -9.77 -11.12
CA ILE A 166 10.80 -8.92 -10.29
C ILE A 166 9.61 -9.75 -9.80
N THR A 167 9.32 -9.68 -8.50
CA THR A 167 8.08 -10.24 -7.96
C THR A 167 7.06 -9.13 -7.68
N VAL A 168 5.81 -9.41 -8.00
CA VAL A 168 4.69 -8.49 -7.76
C VAL A 168 3.63 -9.22 -6.95
N ASN A 169 3.36 -8.74 -5.75
CA ASN A 169 2.38 -9.32 -4.85
C ASN A 169 1.46 -8.24 -4.27
N CYS A 170 0.32 -8.67 -3.78
CA CYS A 170 -0.68 -7.81 -3.18
C CYS A 170 -1.03 -8.34 -1.79
N VAL A 171 -1.23 -7.44 -0.84
CA VAL A 171 -1.91 -7.77 0.42
C VAL A 171 -3.36 -7.28 0.35
N ALA A 172 -4.27 -8.04 0.92
CA ALA A 172 -5.69 -7.70 1.05
C ALA A 172 -6.04 -7.61 2.55
N PRO A 173 -5.86 -6.43 3.18
CA PRO A 173 -6.21 -6.24 4.57
C PRO A 173 -7.72 -6.38 4.79
N GLY A 174 -8.09 -6.90 5.95
CA GLY A 174 -9.44 -6.85 6.49
C GLY A 174 -9.69 -5.52 7.20
N VAL A 175 -10.40 -5.59 8.33
CA VAL A 175 -10.66 -4.42 9.17
C VAL A 175 -9.42 -4.13 10.02
N ILE A 176 -8.70 -3.06 9.67
CA ILE A 176 -7.45 -2.65 10.33
C ILE A 176 -7.70 -1.36 11.12
N GLU A 177 -7.26 -1.33 12.38
CA GLU A 177 -7.41 -0.17 13.25
C GLU A 177 -6.51 0.98 12.79
N THR A 178 -7.09 1.89 12.02
CA THR A 178 -6.43 3.06 11.41
C THR A 178 -7.32 4.29 11.54
N ASP A 179 -6.79 5.46 11.13
CA ASP A 179 -7.58 6.70 11.05
C ASP A 179 -8.81 6.59 10.13
N MET A 180 -8.84 5.63 9.19
CA MET A 180 -10.04 5.36 8.38
C MET A 180 -11.22 4.91 9.22
N MET A 181 -10.98 4.39 10.43
CA MET A 181 -12.01 3.98 11.38
C MET A 181 -12.36 5.06 12.41
N ALA A 182 -11.93 6.30 12.23
CA ALA A 182 -12.18 7.37 13.18
C ALA A 182 -13.67 7.73 13.35
N SER A 183 -14.50 7.44 12.34
CA SER A 183 -15.95 7.64 12.38
C SER A 183 -16.74 6.48 13.01
N PHE A 184 -16.08 5.32 13.25
CA PHE A 184 -16.73 4.15 13.83
C PHE A 184 -16.82 4.26 15.36
N THR A 185 -17.98 3.94 15.92
CA THR A 185 -18.17 3.87 17.37
C THR A 185 -17.46 2.67 17.98
N ALA A 186 -17.38 2.62 19.31
CA ALA A 186 -16.84 1.45 20.01
C ALA A 186 -17.68 0.18 19.74
N GLU A 187 -19.01 0.35 19.64
CA GLU A 187 -19.95 -0.71 19.33
C GLU A 187 -19.74 -1.24 17.90
N ASP A 188 -19.55 -0.36 16.91
CA ASP A 188 -19.25 -0.77 15.54
C ASP A 188 -17.96 -1.57 15.46
N LYS A 189 -16.90 -1.11 16.15
CA LYS A 189 -15.61 -1.81 16.21
C LYS A 189 -15.73 -3.18 16.89
N ALA A 190 -16.53 -3.28 17.96
CA ALA A 190 -16.77 -4.54 18.63
C ALA A 190 -17.53 -5.54 17.73
N ALA A 191 -18.56 -5.08 17.02
CA ALA A 191 -19.28 -5.91 16.05
C ALA A 191 -18.37 -6.43 14.93
N LEU A 192 -17.53 -5.57 14.36
CA LEU A 192 -16.55 -5.94 13.33
C LEU A 192 -15.49 -6.92 13.85
N ALA A 193 -15.11 -6.80 15.12
CA ALA A 193 -14.20 -7.75 15.76
C ALA A 193 -14.87 -9.12 15.95
N GLU A 194 -16.14 -9.16 16.34
CA GLU A 194 -16.92 -10.40 16.49
C GLU A 194 -17.14 -11.11 15.14
N GLU A 195 -17.35 -10.35 14.06
CA GLU A 195 -17.46 -10.90 12.70
C GLU A 195 -16.13 -11.46 12.16
N THR A 196 -15.01 -11.06 12.75
CA THR A 196 -13.69 -11.54 12.33
C THR A 196 -13.35 -12.83 13.04
N PRO A 197 -13.01 -13.95 12.34
CA PRO A 197 -12.75 -15.25 12.97
C PRO A 197 -11.68 -15.27 14.07
N VAL A 198 -10.71 -14.34 14.05
CA VAL A 198 -9.73 -14.17 15.13
C VAL A 198 -10.23 -13.27 16.27
N GLU A 199 -11.49 -12.86 16.25
CA GLU A 199 -12.22 -12.10 17.29
C GLU A 199 -11.56 -10.78 17.69
N ARG A 200 -10.89 -10.12 16.74
CA ARG A 200 -10.31 -8.78 16.90
C ARG A 200 -10.08 -8.08 15.58
N LEU A 201 -9.89 -6.78 15.65
CA LEU A 201 -9.40 -6.00 14.51
C LEU A 201 -7.90 -6.27 14.29
N GLY A 202 -7.45 -6.10 13.05
CA GLY A 202 -6.04 -6.13 12.70
C GLY A 202 -5.35 -4.82 13.04
N THR A 203 -4.01 -4.84 13.11
CA THR A 203 -3.19 -3.65 13.31
C THR A 203 -2.42 -3.27 12.04
N PRO A 204 -2.06 -1.98 11.85
CA PRO A 204 -1.20 -1.56 10.75
C PRO A 204 0.13 -2.33 10.68
N GLU A 205 0.69 -2.68 11.84
CA GLU A 205 1.96 -3.41 11.95
C GLU A 205 1.85 -4.84 11.42
N GLU A 206 0.71 -5.51 11.56
CA GLU A 206 0.50 -6.86 11.03
C GLU A 206 0.53 -6.85 9.50
N VAL A 207 -0.07 -5.83 8.87
CA VAL A 207 0.01 -5.63 7.43
C VAL A 207 1.44 -5.29 7.01
N ALA A 208 2.09 -4.37 7.73
CA ALA A 208 3.45 -3.91 7.43
C ALA A 208 4.47 -5.05 7.51
N ARG A 209 4.40 -5.93 8.51
CA ARG A 209 5.28 -7.10 8.63
C ARG A 209 5.12 -8.08 7.47
N THR A 210 3.90 -8.26 6.98
CA THR A 210 3.64 -9.06 5.77
C THR A 210 4.32 -8.45 4.55
N LEU A 211 4.27 -7.12 4.40
CA LEU A 211 4.97 -6.41 3.31
C LEU A 211 6.50 -6.56 3.43
N VAL A 212 7.07 -6.43 4.65
CA VAL A 212 8.51 -6.65 4.88
C VAL A 212 8.92 -8.08 4.51
N PHE A 213 8.12 -9.09 4.90
CA PHE A 213 8.38 -10.48 4.53
C PHE A 213 8.43 -10.66 3.02
N LEU A 214 7.44 -10.13 2.30
CA LEU A 214 7.35 -10.22 0.84
C LEU A 214 8.46 -9.44 0.12
N ALA A 215 8.98 -8.37 0.72
CA ALA A 215 10.13 -7.62 0.19
C ALA A 215 11.45 -8.37 0.33
N GLY A 216 11.53 -9.30 1.26
CA GLY A 216 12.73 -10.06 1.57
C GLY A 216 13.18 -11.01 0.44
N ARG A 217 14.45 -11.36 0.45
CA ARG A 217 15.02 -12.31 -0.54
C ARG A 217 14.40 -13.70 -0.43
N GLY A 218 13.98 -14.11 0.78
CA GLY A 218 13.33 -15.40 1.05
C GLY A 218 11.97 -15.56 0.35
N ALA A 219 11.30 -14.46 -0.02
CA ALA A 219 10.04 -14.46 -0.75
C ALA A 219 10.23 -14.46 -2.30
N GLY A 220 11.43 -14.70 -2.79
CA GLY A 220 11.76 -14.60 -4.23
C GLY A 220 11.03 -15.55 -5.16
N PHE A 221 10.35 -16.58 -4.64
CA PHE A 221 9.51 -17.51 -5.41
C PHE A 221 8.00 -17.26 -5.21
N ILE A 222 7.64 -16.17 -4.51
CA ILE A 222 6.26 -15.74 -4.30
C ILE A 222 5.99 -14.57 -5.22
N THR A 223 5.12 -14.76 -6.24
CA THR A 223 4.71 -13.70 -7.16
C THR A 223 3.29 -13.92 -7.66
N GLY A 224 2.57 -12.84 -7.98
CA GLY A 224 1.18 -12.86 -8.45
C GLY A 224 0.16 -13.21 -7.35
N GLN A 225 0.58 -13.24 -6.08
CA GLN A 225 -0.28 -13.65 -4.98
C GLN A 225 -1.05 -12.47 -4.38
N VAL A 226 -2.24 -12.78 -3.87
CA VAL A 226 -3.06 -11.89 -3.05
C VAL A 226 -3.13 -12.51 -1.67
N LEU A 227 -2.41 -11.93 -0.71
CA LEU A 227 -2.35 -12.44 0.65
C LEU A 227 -3.38 -11.71 1.52
N GLY A 228 -4.36 -12.45 2.03
CA GLY A 228 -5.30 -11.94 3.04
C GLY A 228 -4.59 -11.68 4.36
N VAL A 229 -4.62 -10.42 4.82
CA VAL A 229 -4.23 -10.04 6.19
C VAL A 229 -5.49 -9.52 6.86
N ASN A 230 -6.43 -10.43 7.08
CA ASN A 230 -7.83 -10.09 7.33
C ASN A 230 -8.47 -10.89 8.49
N GLY A 231 -7.67 -11.61 9.28
CA GLY A 231 -8.19 -12.38 10.41
C GLY A 231 -9.14 -13.52 10.03
N GLY A 232 -9.19 -13.91 8.75
CA GLY A 232 -10.05 -15.00 8.24
C GLY A 232 -11.44 -14.57 7.80
N ILE A 233 -11.75 -13.27 7.80
CA ILE A 233 -13.07 -12.75 7.37
C ILE A 233 -13.34 -13.00 5.87
N VAL A 234 -12.27 -13.13 5.08
CA VAL A 234 -12.30 -13.57 3.68
C VAL A 234 -11.24 -14.63 3.46
N ILE A 235 -11.68 -15.80 2.96
CA ILE A 235 -10.85 -16.95 2.65
C ILE A 235 -11.16 -17.49 1.25
#